data_06d3b274ed60f65d7148bf193ca7c294
#
_entry.id   06d3b274ed60f65d7148bf193ca7c294
#
_cell.length_a   1.000
_cell.length_b   1.000
_cell.length_c   1.000
_cell.angle_alpha   90.00
_cell.angle_beta   90.00
_cell.angle_gamma   90.00
#
_symmetry.space_group_name_H-M   'P 1'
#
loop_
_entity.id
_entity.type
_entity.pdbx_description
1 polymer ?
#
loop_
_entity_poly.entity_id
_entity_poly.type
_entity_poly.pdbx_seq_one_letter_code
_entity_poly.pdbx_strand_id
1 'polypeptide(L)'
;MLLLFISITSFAQILNYNIGDVVDDFTVTDTHGVEHNLYEYTAAGKYVYLDFFFVDCNPCRTTVPIYNEFYDKYGCNDGDLIMLSINNGDDDNAYVEWYDEEFGGTFNHAPAASNEGAAAAVDNNFNPQAYPTICMIGPDNTLLIGDIWPISGVQTFEATFATPGIDPTVMECSLGVTEIENLDFSIFPTVSNGQNINVTLANQVAKNISVYDVTGKLVYSNNENSNQITFNLNVNAGVYFVKVNTDTSSATKKIIIK
;
A
#
# COMPACT_ATOMS: atom_id res chain seq x y z
N MET A 1 51.89 -27.54 0.47
CA MET A 1 51.12 -26.29 0.52
C MET A 1 49.69 -26.65 0.87
N LEU A 2 49.31 -26.52 2.14
CA LEU A 2 48.02 -26.93 2.67
C LEU A 2 47.04 -25.73 2.44
N LEU A 3 46.09 -25.88 1.50
CA LEU A 3 45.02 -24.92 1.30
C LEU A 3 44.00 -25.07 2.41
N LEU A 4 44.01 -24.11 3.33
CA LEU A 4 42.99 -23.99 4.38
C LEU A 4 41.72 -23.46 3.71
N PHE A 5 40.72 -24.31 3.47
CA PHE A 5 39.38 -23.86 3.13
C PHE A 5 38.72 -23.29 4.37
N ILE A 6 38.70 -21.96 4.47
CA ILE A 6 37.86 -21.25 5.43
C ILE A 6 36.45 -21.32 4.84
N SER A 7 35.63 -22.24 5.34
CA SER A 7 34.18 -22.21 5.12
C SER A 7 33.65 -20.98 5.86
N ILE A 8 33.30 -19.94 5.12
CA ILE A 8 32.51 -18.82 5.64
C ILE A 8 31.10 -19.39 5.82
N THR A 9 30.77 -19.77 7.04
CA THR A 9 29.37 -20.04 7.41
C THR A 9 28.65 -18.70 7.38
N SER A 10 27.87 -18.47 6.35
CA SER A 10 26.87 -17.39 6.36
C SER A 10 25.87 -17.72 7.46
N PHE A 11 25.90 -16.98 8.55
CA PHE A 11 24.86 -17.09 9.56
C PHE A 11 23.64 -16.37 9.00
N ALA A 12 22.50 -17.06 8.92
CA ALA A 12 21.22 -16.41 8.68
C ALA A 12 21.06 -15.32 9.75
N GLN A 13 20.74 -14.09 9.34
CA GLN A 13 20.58 -13.00 10.30
C GLN A 13 19.26 -13.08 11.07
N ILE A 14 18.30 -13.88 10.60
CA ILE A 14 17.07 -14.22 11.31
C ILE A 14 17.30 -15.46 12.18
N LEU A 15 17.03 -15.38 13.49
CA LEU A 15 17.30 -16.48 14.41
C LEU A 15 16.14 -17.47 14.57
N ASN A 16 14.91 -17.01 14.49
CA ASN A 16 13.77 -17.84 14.88
C ASN A 16 13.24 -18.72 13.75
N TYR A 17 13.67 -18.48 12.51
CA TYR A 17 13.29 -19.26 11.34
C TYR A 17 14.50 -19.68 10.52
N ASN A 18 14.50 -20.92 10.06
CA ASN A 18 15.43 -21.41 9.06
C ASN A 18 14.82 -21.34 7.65
N ILE A 19 15.66 -21.36 6.62
CA ILE A 19 15.18 -21.47 5.24
C ILE A 19 14.36 -22.74 5.10
N GLY A 20 13.11 -22.61 4.60
CA GLY A 20 12.13 -23.68 4.45
C GLY A 20 11.16 -23.82 5.62
N ASP A 21 11.36 -23.11 6.73
CA ASP A 21 10.38 -23.07 7.82
C ASP A 21 9.16 -22.24 7.41
N VAL A 22 7.98 -22.64 7.85
CA VAL A 22 6.75 -21.85 7.71
C VAL A 22 6.79 -20.75 8.77
N VAL A 23 6.71 -19.50 8.34
CA VAL A 23 6.66 -18.35 9.24
C VAL A 23 5.24 -18.16 9.77
N ASP A 24 5.13 -17.65 11.01
CA ASP A 24 3.83 -17.35 11.61
C ASP A 24 3.16 -16.17 10.91
N ASP A 25 1.82 -16.18 10.88
CA ASP A 25 1.04 -15.06 10.38
C ASP A 25 1.19 -13.82 11.25
N PHE A 26 1.13 -12.67 10.63
CA PHE A 26 1.09 -11.39 11.34
C PHE A 26 0.26 -10.35 10.58
N THR A 27 -0.21 -9.38 11.32
CA THR A 27 -0.79 -8.14 10.77
C THR A 27 -0.04 -6.96 11.34
N VAL A 28 0.37 -6.03 10.47
CA VAL A 28 0.93 -4.73 10.85
C VAL A 28 0.11 -3.62 10.24
N THR A 29 0.11 -2.45 10.87
CA THR A 29 -0.45 -1.22 10.32
C THR A 29 0.70 -0.30 9.94
N ASP A 30 0.73 0.19 8.72
CA ASP A 30 1.75 1.13 8.28
C ASP A 30 1.55 2.53 8.88
N THR A 31 2.51 3.43 8.66
CA THR A 31 2.45 4.81 9.18
C THR A 31 1.28 5.62 8.61
N HIS A 32 0.68 5.17 7.49
CA HIS A 32 -0.49 5.79 6.86
C HIS A 32 -1.83 5.19 7.31
N GLY A 33 -1.80 4.18 8.21
CA GLY A 33 -2.98 3.54 8.77
C GLY A 33 -3.56 2.41 7.92
N VAL A 34 -2.81 1.88 6.95
CA VAL A 34 -3.21 0.72 6.14
C VAL A 34 -2.74 -0.56 6.82
N GLU A 35 -3.64 -1.54 6.95
CA GLU A 35 -3.32 -2.87 7.47
C GLU A 35 -2.73 -3.77 6.39
N HIS A 36 -1.69 -4.52 6.76
CA HIS A 36 -0.99 -5.48 5.93
C HIS A 36 -0.93 -6.82 6.67
N ASN A 37 -1.54 -7.86 6.09
CA ASN A 37 -1.50 -9.21 6.64
C ASN A 37 -0.67 -10.13 5.75
N LEU A 38 0.28 -10.87 6.34
CA LEU A 38 1.18 -11.75 5.61
C LEU A 38 0.42 -12.84 4.86
N TYR A 39 -0.49 -13.55 5.55
CA TYR A 39 -1.17 -14.71 4.95
C TYR A 39 -2.20 -14.33 3.89
N GLU A 40 -2.75 -13.10 3.92
CA GLU A 40 -3.58 -12.60 2.83
C GLU A 40 -2.77 -12.41 1.55
N TYR A 41 -1.55 -11.90 1.65
CA TYR A 41 -0.67 -11.75 0.49
C TYR A 41 -0.20 -13.09 -0.06
N THR A 42 0.27 -13.98 0.78
CA THR A 42 0.76 -15.29 0.35
C THR A 42 -0.36 -16.16 -0.20
N ALA A 43 -1.58 -16.14 0.37
CA ALA A 43 -2.77 -16.80 -0.16
C ALA A 43 -3.19 -16.26 -1.54
N ALA A 44 -2.88 -15.01 -1.85
CA ALA A 44 -3.04 -14.42 -3.19
C ALA A 44 -1.93 -14.83 -4.17
N GLY A 45 -0.99 -15.68 -3.75
CA GLY A 45 0.10 -16.16 -4.58
C GLY A 45 1.31 -15.24 -4.66
N LYS A 46 1.38 -14.23 -3.81
CA LYS A 46 2.44 -13.21 -3.83
C LYS A 46 3.65 -13.62 -3.00
N TYR A 47 4.82 -13.12 -3.39
CA TYR A 47 6.07 -13.25 -2.65
C TYR A 47 6.27 -12.01 -1.80
N VAL A 48 6.61 -12.16 -0.51
CA VAL A 48 6.72 -11.04 0.43
C VAL A 48 8.17 -10.81 0.82
N TYR A 49 8.64 -9.58 0.66
CA TYR A 49 9.93 -9.09 1.14
C TYR A 49 9.70 -8.27 2.40
N LEU A 50 10.42 -8.59 3.47
CA LEU A 50 10.42 -7.82 4.71
C LEU A 50 11.79 -7.20 4.91
N ASP A 51 11.83 -5.86 5.05
CA ASP A 51 13.02 -5.11 5.43
C ASP A 51 12.94 -4.74 6.91
N PHE A 52 13.75 -5.40 7.75
CA PHE A 52 13.88 -5.07 9.17
C PHE A 52 14.87 -3.94 9.35
N PHE A 53 14.45 -2.86 10.01
CA PHE A 53 15.24 -1.64 10.15
C PHE A 53 14.99 -0.91 11.47
N PHE A 54 15.79 0.11 11.77
CA PHE A 54 15.52 1.17 12.72
C PHE A 54 16.04 2.51 12.20
N VAL A 55 15.47 3.62 12.66
CA VAL A 55 15.70 4.94 12.05
C VAL A 55 17.17 5.39 12.12
N ASP A 56 17.86 5.16 13.24
CA ASP A 56 19.27 5.56 13.42
C ASP A 56 20.30 4.56 12.85
N CYS A 57 19.85 3.57 12.09
CA CYS A 57 20.69 2.57 11.44
C CYS A 57 21.37 3.15 10.18
N ASN A 58 22.65 3.45 10.22
CA ASN A 58 23.38 3.98 9.06
C ASN A 58 23.38 3.05 7.84
N PRO A 59 23.59 1.71 7.96
CA PRO A 59 23.44 0.82 6.82
C PRO A 59 22.02 0.85 6.23
N CYS A 60 20.96 0.90 7.07
CA CYS A 60 19.57 0.97 6.61
C CYS A 60 19.34 2.24 5.77
N ARG A 61 19.85 3.39 6.20
CA ARG A 61 19.78 4.67 5.45
C ARG A 61 20.44 4.61 4.07
N THR A 62 21.39 3.71 3.86
CA THR A 62 22.04 3.54 2.56
C THR A 62 21.32 2.53 1.67
N THR A 63 20.52 1.65 2.23
CA THR A 63 19.82 0.59 1.49
C THR A 63 18.36 0.92 1.19
N VAL A 64 17.69 1.72 2.02
CA VAL A 64 16.28 2.07 1.83
C VAL A 64 15.97 2.70 0.47
N PRO A 65 16.82 3.58 -0.14
CA PRO A 65 16.52 4.08 -1.49
C PRO A 65 16.53 2.97 -2.54
N ILE A 66 17.37 1.93 -2.35
CA ILE A 66 17.43 0.79 -3.28
C ILE A 66 16.23 -0.13 -3.09
N TYR A 67 15.77 -0.29 -1.85
CA TYR A 67 14.55 -1.05 -1.54
C TYR A 67 13.31 -0.36 -2.13
N ASN A 68 13.24 0.97 -2.01
CA ASN A 68 12.16 1.76 -2.60
C ASN A 68 12.20 1.76 -4.14
N GLU A 69 13.40 1.79 -4.77
CA GLU A 69 13.54 1.59 -6.21
C GLU A 69 13.01 0.21 -6.65
N PHE A 70 13.27 -0.83 -5.86
CA PHE A 70 12.76 -2.17 -6.12
C PHE A 70 11.23 -2.23 -5.97
N TYR A 71 10.68 -1.60 -4.94
CA TYR A 71 9.24 -1.45 -4.72
C TYR A 71 8.54 -0.74 -5.88
N ASP A 72 9.09 0.42 -6.31
CA ASP A 72 8.56 1.22 -7.42
C ASP A 72 8.60 0.44 -8.74
N LYS A 73 9.70 -0.26 -9.02
CA LYS A 73 9.90 -1.02 -10.24
C LYS A 73 8.91 -2.18 -10.41
N TYR A 74 8.44 -2.77 -9.33
CA TYR A 74 7.54 -3.92 -9.36
C TYR A 74 6.10 -3.58 -8.93
N GLY A 75 5.69 -2.31 -9.11
CA GLY A 75 4.29 -1.89 -9.10
C GLY A 75 3.74 -1.59 -7.72
N CYS A 76 4.57 -1.21 -6.74
CA CYS A 76 4.11 -0.71 -5.44
C CYS A 76 3.09 -1.65 -4.75
N ASN A 77 3.41 -2.95 -4.69
CA ASN A 77 2.59 -4.03 -4.12
C ASN A 77 1.35 -4.44 -4.95
N ASP A 78 1.10 -3.83 -6.11
CA ASP A 78 0.01 -4.26 -7.00
C ASP A 78 0.38 -5.54 -7.80
N GLY A 79 1.69 -5.79 -8.03
CA GLY A 79 2.23 -6.91 -8.78
C GLY A 79 2.33 -8.24 -8.00
N ASP A 80 3.26 -9.10 -8.44
CA ASP A 80 3.52 -10.42 -7.83
C ASP A 80 4.32 -10.33 -6.52
N LEU A 81 4.94 -9.18 -6.27
CA LEU A 81 5.81 -8.93 -5.12
C LEU A 81 5.15 -7.96 -4.15
N ILE A 82 5.32 -8.23 -2.87
CA ILE A 82 4.94 -7.36 -1.76
C ILE A 82 6.21 -6.96 -1.03
N MET A 83 6.40 -5.68 -0.78
CA MET A 83 7.48 -5.11 0.03
C MET A 83 6.89 -4.41 1.25
N LEU A 84 7.39 -4.76 2.44
CA LEU A 84 7.02 -4.13 3.71
C LEU A 84 8.28 -3.84 4.51
N SER A 85 8.38 -2.67 5.11
CA SER A 85 9.43 -2.31 6.04
C SER A 85 8.93 -2.45 7.48
N ILE A 86 9.68 -3.17 8.31
CA ILE A 86 9.32 -3.51 9.69
C ILE A 86 10.33 -2.85 10.63
N ASN A 87 9.88 -1.85 11.36
CA ASN A 87 10.73 -1.20 12.37
C ASN A 87 10.96 -2.14 13.56
N ASN A 88 12.13 -2.04 14.20
CA ASN A 88 12.45 -2.85 15.39
C ASN A 88 11.54 -2.57 16.60
N GLY A 89 10.66 -1.57 16.49
CA GLY A 89 9.69 -1.20 17.52
C GLY A 89 10.17 -0.10 18.47
N ASP A 90 11.29 0.55 18.19
CA ASP A 90 11.80 1.68 18.99
C ASP A 90 11.27 3.03 18.50
N ASP A 91 10.88 3.14 17.23
CA ASP A 91 10.51 4.38 16.56
C ASP A 91 8.98 4.50 16.38
N ASP A 92 8.43 5.71 16.55
CA ASP A 92 7.03 6.04 16.29
C ASP A 92 6.75 6.34 14.80
N ASN A 93 5.47 6.50 14.44
CA ASN A 93 5.06 6.81 13.06
C ASN A 93 5.77 8.05 12.51
N ALA A 94 5.80 9.14 13.29
CA ALA A 94 6.37 10.41 12.83
C ALA A 94 7.87 10.30 12.54
N TYR A 95 8.60 9.48 13.31
CA TYR A 95 10.04 9.30 13.12
C TYR A 95 10.35 8.36 11.95
N VAL A 96 9.50 7.34 11.72
CA VAL A 96 9.58 6.47 10.54
C VAL A 96 9.25 7.23 9.26
N GLU A 97 8.19 8.08 9.27
CA GLU A 97 7.87 8.94 8.12
C GLU A 97 9.01 9.91 7.79
N TRP A 98 9.61 10.54 8.80
CA TRP A 98 10.77 11.39 8.60
C TRP A 98 11.95 10.62 8.00
N TYR A 99 12.20 9.38 8.45
CA TYR A 99 13.25 8.52 7.89
C TYR A 99 13.01 8.25 6.40
N ASP A 100 11.79 7.91 6.03
CA ASP A 100 11.43 7.66 4.63
C ASP A 100 11.56 8.92 3.76
N GLU A 101 11.12 10.06 4.27
CA GLU A 101 11.26 11.35 3.56
C GLU A 101 12.73 11.77 3.37
N GLU A 102 13.58 11.57 4.38
CA GLU A 102 14.98 12.03 4.36
C GLU A 102 15.89 11.06 3.60
N PHE A 103 15.68 9.75 3.74
CA PHE A 103 16.59 8.73 3.23
C PHE A 103 15.97 7.83 2.14
N GLY A 104 14.68 7.80 1.96
CA GLY A 104 13.96 6.89 1.06
C GLY A 104 14.22 7.09 -0.42
N GLY A 105 14.84 8.23 -0.80
CA GLY A 105 15.15 8.54 -2.20
C GLY A 105 14.02 9.26 -2.93
N THR A 106 13.96 9.07 -4.26
CA THR A 106 12.97 9.76 -5.13
C THR A 106 11.90 8.83 -5.68
N PHE A 107 11.92 7.58 -5.30
CA PHE A 107 10.94 6.57 -5.69
C PHE A 107 9.73 6.60 -4.75
N ASN A 108 8.66 5.88 -5.10
CA ASN A 108 7.60 5.60 -4.14
C ASN A 108 8.17 4.75 -2.99
N HIS A 109 7.74 5.02 -1.76
CA HIS A 109 8.27 4.35 -0.58
C HIS A 109 7.44 3.11 -0.24
N ALA A 110 8.11 2.00 0.08
CA ALA A 110 7.45 0.80 0.56
C ALA A 110 6.73 1.08 1.89
N PRO A 111 5.52 0.52 2.13
CA PRO A 111 4.83 0.69 3.39
C PRO A 111 5.71 0.29 4.57
N ALA A 112 5.80 1.15 5.59
CA ALA A 112 6.61 0.93 6.77
C ALA A 112 5.75 0.92 8.04
N ALA A 113 5.88 -0.13 8.85
CA ALA A 113 5.23 -0.23 10.15
C ALA A 113 6.18 0.19 11.26
N SER A 114 5.70 1.03 12.18
CA SER A 114 6.40 1.50 13.38
C SER A 114 6.00 0.70 14.62
N ASN A 115 6.43 1.16 15.81
CA ASN A 115 5.97 0.60 17.08
C ASN A 115 4.46 0.75 17.29
N GLU A 116 3.83 1.78 16.71
CA GLU A 116 2.39 2.02 16.78
C GLU A 116 1.60 1.07 15.88
N GLY A 117 2.24 0.50 14.85
CA GLY A 117 1.69 -0.45 13.89
C GLY A 117 2.00 -1.93 14.18
N ALA A 118 2.37 -2.27 15.41
CA ALA A 118 2.73 -3.63 15.85
C ALA A 118 4.04 -4.19 15.26
N ALA A 119 4.92 -3.37 14.67
CA ALA A 119 6.19 -3.82 14.10
C ALA A 119 7.07 -4.57 15.10
N ALA A 120 7.13 -4.12 16.37
CA ALA A 120 7.90 -4.76 17.43
C ALA A 120 7.57 -6.26 17.63
N ALA A 121 6.30 -6.63 17.43
CA ALA A 121 5.88 -8.03 17.58
C ALA A 121 6.45 -8.89 16.42
N VAL A 122 6.47 -8.34 15.21
CA VAL A 122 7.01 -9.01 14.03
C VAL A 122 8.53 -9.10 14.13
N ASP A 123 9.21 -8.00 14.47
CA ASP A 123 10.66 -7.97 14.67
C ASP A 123 11.11 -9.01 15.70
N ASN A 124 10.47 -9.05 16.87
CA ASN A 124 10.73 -10.04 17.91
C ASN A 124 10.46 -11.47 17.45
N ASN A 125 9.43 -11.70 16.62
CA ASN A 125 9.11 -13.02 16.10
C ASN A 125 10.18 -13.53 15.13
N PHE A 126 10.68 -12.67 14.25
CA PHE A 126 11.77 -13.02 13.32
C PHE A 126 13.14 -12.99 14.01
N ASN A 127 13.34 -12.11 14.96
CA ASN A 127 14.55 -11.93 15.75
C ASN A 127 15.81 -11.68 14.89
N PRO A 128 15.83 -10.59 14.08
CA PRO A 128 16.99 -10.25 13.28
C PRO A 128 18.19 -9.89 14.18
N GLN A 129 19.38 -10.35 13.82
CA GLN A 129 20.60 -10.15 14.62
C GLN A 129 21.42 -8.93 14.20
N ALA A 130 21.08 -8.33 13.08
CA ALA A 130 21.66 -7.10 12.55
C ALA A 130 20.64 -6.38 11.67
N TYR A 131 20.90 -5.10 11.40
CA TYR A 131 20.04 -4.28 10.53
C TYR A 131 20.88 -3.56 9.45
N PRO A 132 20.38 -3.42 8.22
CA PRO A 132 19.12 -4.03 7.79
C PRO A 132 19.23 -5.54 7.68
N THR A 133 18.16 -6.27 7.86
CA THR A 133 17.98 -7.65 7.44
C THR A 133 16.79 -7.70 6.49
N ILE A 134 16.99 -8.15 5.26
CA ILE A 134 15.90 -8.28 4.30
C ILE A 134 15.71 -9.74 3.96
N CYS A 135 14.50 -10.24 4.14
CA CYS A 135 14.15 -11.64 3.86
C CYS A 135 13.09 -11.76 2.78
N MET A 136 12.91 -12.98 2.25
CA MET A 136 11.90 -13.31 1.26
C MET A 136 11.08 -14.51 1.72
N ILE A 137 9.75 -14.36 1.68
CA ILE A 137 8.76 -15.37 2.04
C ILE A 137 7.97 -15.76 0.79
N GLY A 138 7.74 -17.05 0.60
CA GLY A 138 7.00 -17.60 -0.53
C GLY A 138 5.48 -17.64 -0.32
N PRO A 139 4.71 -17.92 -1.40
CA PRO A 139 3.24 -18.04 -1.34
C PRO A 139 2.72 -19.17 -0.44
N ASP A 140 3.57 -20.10 -0.08
CA ASP A 140 3.31 -21.19 0.85
C ASP A 140 3.67 -20.85 2.31
N ASN A 141 3.93 -19.59 2.59
CA ASN A 141 4.37 -19.05 3.88
C ASN A 141 5.78 -19.51 4.31
N THR A 142 6.57 -20.12 3.44
CA THR A 142 7.92 -20.55 3.81
C THR A 142 8.94 -19.43 3.65
N LEU A 143 9.89 -19.35 4.59
CA LEU A 143 11.07 -18.49 4.48
C LEU A 143 11.97 -19.03 3.36
N LEU A 144 12.06 -18.33 2.25
CA LEU A 144 12.87 -18.71 1.10
C LEU A 144 14.31 -18.21 1.20
N ILE A 145 14.48 -16.99 1.72
CA ILE A 145 15.78 -16.33 1.92
C ILE A 145 15.72 -15.60 3.24
N GLY A 146 16.67 -15.89 4.13
CA GLY A 146 16.73 -15.31 5.48
C GLY A 146 17.47 -13.98 5.57
N ASP A 147 18.36 -13.70 4.58
CA ASP A 147 19.12 -12.44 4.53
C ASP A 147 19.55 -12.16 3.09
N ILE A 148 19.20 -11.00 2.58
CA ILE A 148 19.59 -10.49 1.25
C ILE A 148 20.66 -9.43 1.46
N TRP A 149 21.91 -9.88 1.55
CA TRP A 149 23.06 -9.00 1.82
C TRP A 149 24.32 -9.47 1.07
N PRO A 150 25.25 -8.60 0.62
CA PRO A 150 25.15 -7.12 0.64
C PRO A 150 24.26 -6.57 -0.47
N ILE A 151 23.61 -5.43 -0.20
CA ILE A 151 22.75 -4.73 -1.17
C ILE A 151 23.58 -3.69 -1.90
N SER A 152 23.64 -3.81 -3.23
CA SER A 152 24.42 -2.91 -4.09
C SER A 152 23.58 -2.22 -5.18
N GLY A 153 22.30 -2.59 -5.32
CA GLY A 153 21.34 -2.06 -6.27
C GLY A 153 20.16 -3.01 -6.41
N VAL A 154 19.15 -2.63 -7.19
CA VAL A 154 17.92 -3.43 -7.44
C VAL A 154 18.24 -4.84 -7.91
N GLN A 155 19.30 -5.02 -8.72
CA GLN A 155 19.73 -6.34 -9.20
C GLN A 155 20.07 -7.32 -8.07
N THR A 156 20.36 -6.86 -6.85
CA THR A 156 20.55 -7.74 -5.69
C THR A 156 19.25 -8.45 -5.31
N PHE A 157 18.14 -7.74 -5.36
CA PHE A 157 16.82 -8.31 -5.13
C PHE A 157 16.38 -9.19 -6.30
N GLU A 158 16.61 -8.75 -7.54
CA GLU A 158 16.27 -9.52 -8.74
C GLU A 158 17.00 -10.87 -8.80
N ALA A 159 18.21 -10.94 -8.29
CA ALA A 159 18.96 -12.21 -8.21
C ALA A 159 18.25 -13.25 -7.32
N THR A 160 17.40 -12.82 -6.38
CA THR A 160 16.62 -13.73 -5.52
C THR A 160 15.52 -14.49 -6.24
N PHE A 161 15.07 -13.99 -7.39
CA PHE A 161 14.02 -14.63 -8.21
C PHE A 161 14.40 -16.03 -8.66
N ALA A 162 15.69 -16.31 -8.80
CA ALA A 162 16.20 -17.63 -9.16
C ALA A 162 15.87 -18.71 -8.11
N THR A 163 15.73 -18.33 -6.82
CA THR A 163 15.46 -19.28 -5.73
C THR A 163 14.09 -19.99 -5.91
N PRO A 164 12.96 -19.26 -6.08
CA PRO A 164 11.69 -19.88 -6.42
C PRO A 164 11.49 -20.10 -7.93
N GLY A 165 12.38 -19.60 -8.78
CA GLY A 165 12.25 -19.73 -10.25
C GLY A 165 11.14 -18.85 -10.84
N ILE A 166 10.98 -17.63 -10.35
CA ILE A 166 9.95 -16.67 -10.80
C ILE A 166 10.55 -15.62 -11.75
N ASP A 167 9.67 -14.99 -12.53
CA ASP A 167 9.98 -13.86 -13.43
C ASP A 167 8.89 -12.78 -13.24
N PRO A 168 8.96 -12.00 -12.13
CA PRO A 168 7.95 -11.00 -11.83
C PRO A 168 7.89 -9.93 -12.92
N THR A 169 6.67 -9.50 -13.24
CA THR A 169 6.44 -8.46 -14.24
C THR A 169 6.87 -7.09 -13.70
N VAL A 170 7.76 -6.42 -14.44
CA VAL A 170 8.05 -5.00 -14.20
C VAL A 170 6.82 -4.18 -14.58
N MET A 171 6.33 -3.35 -13.65
CA MET A 171 5.16 -2.52 -13.86
C MET A 171 5.31 -1.19 -13.10
N GLU A 172 4.74 -0.14 -13.64
CA GLU A 172 4.69 1.14 -12.94
C GLU A 172 3.71 1.04 -11.76
N CYS A 173 4.00 1.78 -10.69
CA CYS A 173 3.04 1.93 -9.60
C CYS A 173 1.75 2.54 -10.15
N SER A 174 0.63 1.93 -9.86
CA SER A 174 -0.63 2.60 -10.08
C SER A 174 -0.60 3.83 -9.17
N LEU A 175 -0.54 5.02 -9.77
CA LEU A 175 -0.74 6.25 -9.03
C LEU A 175 -2.10 6.11 -8.35
N GLY A 176 -2.10 5.87 -7.04
CA GLY A 176 -3.28 5.47 -6.24
C GLY A 176 -4.55 6.30 -6.40
N VAL A 177 -5.03 6.38 -7.60
CA VAL A 177 -6.43 6.34 -7.89
C VAL A 177 -6.77 4.87 -7.82
N THR A 178 -7.17 4.36 -6.64
CA THR A 178 -8.10 3.26 -6.64
C THR A 178 -8.97 3.54 -7.85
N GLU A 179 -8.98 2.69 -8.89
CA GLU A 179 -10.10 2.69 -9.81
C GLU A 179 -11.29 2.45 -8.88
N ILE A 180 -11.81 3.57 -8.35
CA ILE A 180 -13.15 3.60 -7.80
C ILE A 180 -13.92 3.00 -8.95
N GLU A 181 -14.40 1.77 -8.79
CA GLU A 181 -15.25 1.13 -9.78
C GLU A 181 -16.12 2.25 -10.31
N ASN A 182 -15.94 2.61 -11.60
CA ASN A 182 -16.44 3.86 -12.12
C ASN A 182 -17.93 3.88 -11.82
N LEU A 183 -18.30 4.54 -10.73
CA LEU A 183 -19.71 4.69 -10.38
C LEU A 183 -20.34 5.48 -11.52
N ASP A 184 -20.85 4.75 -12.51
CA ASP A 184 -21.57 5.37 -13.60
C ASP A 184 -22.97 5.68 -13.12
N PHE A 185 -23.23 6.96 -12.94
CA PHE A 185 -24.56 7.46 -12.71
C PHE A 185 -24.93 8.50 -13.78
N SER A 186 -26.16 8.54 -14.17
CA SER A 186 -26.70 9.61 -15.00
C SER A 186 -27.35 10.68 -14.14
N ILE A 187 -27.29 11.92 -14.61
CA ILE A 187 -28.00 13.05 -14.00
C ILE A 187 -28.74 13.83 -15.08
N PHE A 188 -30.02 14.12 -14.83
CA PHE A 188 -30.87 14.83 -15.77
C PHE A 188 -31.95 15.66 -15.03
N PRO A 189 -32.17 16.91 -15.44
CA PRO A 189 -31.40 17.67 -16.43
C PRO A 189 -30.06 18.16 -15.89
N THR A 190 -29.03 18.28 -16.76
CA THR A 190 -27.73 18.84 -16.40
C THR A 190 -27.74 20.37 -16.39
N VAL A 191 -28.75 20.98 -16.97
CA VAL A 191 -29.03 22.41 -16.90
C VAL A 191 -30.50 22.59 -16.50
N SER A 192 -30.77 23.20 -15.37
CA SER A 192 -32.11 23.25 -14.76
C SER A 192 -32.33 24.55 -13.97
N ASN A 193 -33.57 24.78 -13.55
CA ASN A 193 -33.91 25.80 -12.56
C ASN A 193 -33.83 25.30 -11.12
N GLY A 194 -33.17 24.15 -10.89
CA GLY A 194 -33.07 23.52 -9.57
C GLY A 194 -34.22 22.59 -9.22
N GLN A 195 -35.22 22.38 -10.09
CA GLN A 195 -36.35 21.49 -9.82
C GLN A 195 -36.20 20.14 -10.53
N ASN A 196 -36.64 19.08 -9.84
CA ASN A 196 -36.73 17.72 -10.37
C ASN A 196 -35.41 17.22 -11.00
N ILE A 197 -34.28 17.39 -10.29
CA ILE A 197 -33.01 16.85 -10.69
C ILE A 197 -33.03 15.34 -10.39
N ASN A 198 -32.85 14.52 -11.43
CA ASN A 198 -32.91 13.06 -11.30
C ASN A 198 -31.48 12.50 -11.41
N VAL A 199 -31.16 11.61 -10.50
CA VAL A 199 -29.93 10.81 -10.50
C VAL A 199 -30.31 9.34 -10.63
N THR A 200 -29.69 8.61 -11.55
CA THR A 200 -29.94 7.19 -11.77
C THR A 200 -28.60 6.44 -11.82
N LEU A 201 -28.45 5.41 -11.01
CA LEU A 201 -27.34 4.48 -10.97
C LEU A 201 -27.73 3.18 -11.69
N ALA A 202 -26.82 2.61 -12.48
CA ALA A 202 -27.14 1.41 -13.27
C ALA A 202 -27.19 0.14 -12.41
N ASN A 203 -26.14 -0.10 -11.56
CA ASN A 203 -25.95 -1.38 -10.88
C ASN A 203 -25.67 -1.25 -9.37
N GLN A 204 -25.77 -0.05 -8.82
CA GLN A 204 -25.49 0.23 -7.41
C GLN A 204 -26.59 1.07 -6.77
N VAL A 205 -26.56 1.15 -5.46
CA VAL A 205 -27.50 1.94 -4.66
C VAL A 205 -26.73 3.09 -4.02
N ALA A 206 -27.20 4.33 -4.23
CA ALA A 206 -26.65 5.49 -3.55
C ALA A 206 -26.94 5.43 -2.04
N LYS A 207 -25.96 5.74 -1.22
CA LYS A 207 -26.07 5.90 0.24
C LYS A 207 -26.15 7.36 0.66
N ASN A 208 -25.54 8.23 -0.13
CA ASN A 208 -25.58 9.66 0.11
C ASN A 208 -25.45 10.43 -1.21
N ILE A 209 -26.22 11.52 -1.34
CA ILE A 209 -26.02 12.55 -2.35
C ILE A 209 -25.62 13.84 -1.66
N SER A 210 -24.57 14.49 -2.17
CA SER A 210 -24.09 15.79 -1.71
C SER A 210 -23.90 16.72 -2.90
N VAL A 211 -24.25 17.98 -2.75
CA VAL A 211 -24.04 19.01 -3.79
C VAL A 211 -23.17 20.13 -3.24
N TYR A 212 -22.18 20.49 -4.01
CA TYR A 212 -21.20 21.54 -3.66
C TYR A 212 -21.22 22.66 -4.69
N ASP A 213 -20.98 23.87 -4.26
CA ASP A 213 -20.69 24.99 -5.16
C ASP A 213 -19.24 24.96 -5.65
N VAL A 214 -18.87 25.92 -6.50
CA VAL A 214 -17.49 26.02 -7.08
C VAL A 214 -16.41 26.30 -6.04
N THR A 215 -16.76 26.72 -4.82
CA THR A 215 -15.81 26.95 -3.73
C THR A 215 -15.64 25.73 -2.84
N GLY A 216 -16.35 24.62 -3.14
CA GLY A 216 -16.37 23.42 -2.32
C GLY A 216 -17.33 23.47 -1.12
N LYS A 217 -18.14 24.53 -1.00
CA LYS A 217 -19.14 24.63 0.07
C LYS A 217 -20.30 23.68 -0.21
N LEU A 218 -20.64 22.85 0.80
CA LEU A 218 -21.82 21.97 0.76
C LEU A 218 -23.10 22.80 0.77
N VAL A 219 -23.98 22.63 -0.25
CA VAL A 219 -25.25 23.34 -0.39
C VAL A 219 -26.48 22.42 -0.28
N TYR A 220 -26.28 21.12 -0.44
CA TYR A 220 -27.32 20.09 -0.25
C TYR A 220 -26.67 18.76 0.14
N SER A 221 -27.31 18.02 1.04
CA SER A 221 -26.96 16.63 1.33
C SER A 221 -28.19 15.87 1.78
N ASN A 222 -28.29 14.62 1.33
CA ASN A 222 -29.32 13.69 1.77
C ASN A 222 -28.78 12.26 1.79
N ASN A 223 -29.18 11.49 2.81
CA ASN A 223 -28.91 10.05 2.86
C ASN A 223 -29.97 9.34 2.05
N GLU A 224 -29.54 8.41 1.22
CA GLU A 224 -30.37 7.67 0.28
C GLU A 224 -30.17 6.16 0.45
N ASN A 225 -31.05 5.39 -0.12
CA ASN A 225 -30.89 3.95 -0.28
C ASN A 225 -31.63 3.51 -1.55
N SER A 226 -31.31 4.15 -2.67
CA SER A 226 -32.01 3.96 -3.94
C SER A 226 -31.04 4.10 -5.11
N ASN A 227 -31.38 3.46 -6.22
CA ASN A 227 -30.68 3.65 -7.50
C ASN A 227 -31.33 4.71 -8.39
N GLN A 228 -32.50 5.26 -7.96
CA GLN A 228 -33.17 6.37 -8.63
C GLN A 228 -33.57 7.41 -7.58
N ILE A 229 -33.07 8.62 -7.71
CA ILE A 229 -33.24 9.69 -6.74
C ILE A 229 -33.67 10.96 -7.47
N THR A 230 -34.67 11.64 -6.93
CA THR A 230 -35.10 12.93 -7.43
C THR A 230 -35.05 13.94 -6.29
N PHE A 231 -34.39 15.06 -6.52
CA PHE A 231 -34.25 16.14 -5.52
C PHE A 231 -34.41 17.52 -6.15
N ASN A 232 -34.69 18.50 -5.30
CA ASN A 232 -34.75 19.91 -5.65
C ASN A 232 -33.57 20.66 -4.99
N LEU A 233 -32.99 21.58 -5.71
CA LEU A 233 -31.88 22.41 -5.28
C LEU A 233 -32.28 23.88 -5.30
N ASN A 234 -32.46 24.47 -4.12
CA ASN A 234 -32.84 25.87 -4.00
C ASN A 234 -31.60 26.73 -3.73
N VAL A 235 -30.93 27.10 -4.81
CA VAL A 235 -29.64 27.86 -4.78
C VAL A 235 -29.65 28.91 -5.90
N ASN A 236 -28.68 29.85 -5.84
CA ASN A 236 -28.51 30.85 -6.89
C ASN A 236 -28.07 30.22 -8.21
N ALA A 237 -28.30 30.93 -9.31
CA ALA A 237 -27.77 30.52 -10.62
C ALA A 237 -26.23 30.35 -10.54
N GLY A 238 -25.73 29.24 -11.08
CA GLY A 238 -24.31 28.90 -10.99
C GLY A 238 -24.00 27.47 -11.39
N VAL A 239 -22.71 27.10 -11.25
CA VAL A 239 -22.20 25.74 -11.46
C VAL A 239 -22.13 25.03 -10.13
N TYR A 240 -22.59 23.78 -10.10
CA TYR A 240 -22.61 22.92 -8.94
C TYR A 240 -22.09 21.53 -9.27
N PHE A 241 -21.54 20.85 -8.28
CA PHE A 241 -21.02 19.49 -8.38
C PHE A 241 -21.85 18.56 -7.52
N VAL A 242 -22.50 17.58 -8.16
CA VAL A 242 -23.27 16.53 -7.50
C VAL A 242 -22.38 15.33 -7.28
N LYS A 243 -22.09 15.01 -6.02
CA LYS A 243 -21.34 13.82 -5.59
C LYS A 243 -22.32 12.77 -5.10
N VAL A 244 -22.19 11.56 -5.63
CA VAL A 244 -22.93 10.37 -5.21
C VAL A 244 -21.97 9.40 -4.57
N ASN A 245 -22.30 8.90 -3.39
CA ASN A 245 -21.55 7.87 -2.69
C ASN A 245 -22.38 6.59 -2.60
N THR A 246 -21.77 5.43 -2.80
CA THR A 246 -22.29 4.09 -2.53
C THR A 246 -21.56 3.48 -1.34
N ASP A 247 -21.69 2.19 -1.07
CA ASP A 247 -20.93 1.50 -0.02
C ASP A 247 -19.43 1.36 -0.39
N THR A 248 -19.13 1.29 -1.69
CA THR A 248 -17.78 0.95 -2.20
C THR A 248 -17.16 2.01 -3.11
N SER A 249 -17.95 2.99 -3.58
CA SER A 249 -17.48 3.93 -4.60
C SER A 249 -18.13 5.29 -4.51
N SER A 250 -17.53 6.30 -5.13
CA SER A 250 -18.12 7.64 -5.29
C SER A 250 -17.84 8.22 -6.67
N ALA A 251 -18.74 9.05 -7.17
CA ALA A 251 -18.54 9.79 -8.40
C ALA A 251 -19.15 11.19 -8.32
N THR A 252 -18.66 12.09 -9.18
CA THR A 252 -19.09 13.49 -9.19
C THR A 252 -19.41 13.92 -10.61
N LYS A 253 -20.57 14.54 -10.82
CA LYS A 253 -20.97 15.16 -12.10
C LYS A 253 -21.38 16.63 -11.91
N LYS A 254 -21.12 17.43 -12.94
CA LYS A 254 -21.42 18.86 -12.95
C LYS A 254 -22.87 19.09 -13.41
N ILE A 255 -23.56 20.05 -12.75
CA ILE A 255 -24.84 20.62 -13.20
C ILE A 255 -24.77 22.15 -13.21
N ILE A 256 -25.69 22.77 -13.97
CA ILE A 256 -25.83 24.22 -14.07
C ILE A 256 -27.24 24.60 -13.64
N ILE A 257 -27.33 25.52 -12.68
CA ILE A 257 -28.59 26.11 -12.26
C ILE A 257 -28.72 27.50 -12.93
N LYS A 258 -29.91 27.78 -13.52
CA LYS A 258 -30.23 29.03 -14.22
C LYS A 258 -31.18 29.90 -13.41
#